data_09b786ce265a75a7f3f9dff3141e279e
#
_entry.id   09b786ce265a75a7f3f9dff3141e279e
#
_cell.length_a   1.000
_cell.length_b   1.000
_cell.length_c   1.000
_cell.angle_alpha   90.00
_cell.angle_beta   90.00
_cell.angle_gamma   90.00
#
_symmetry.space_group_name_H-M   'P 1'
#
loop_
_entity.id
_entity.type
_entity.pdbx_description
1 polymer ?
#
loop_
_entity_poly.entity_id
_entity_poly.type
_entity_poly.pdbx_seq_one_letter_code
_entity_poly.pdbx_strand_id
1 'polypeptide(L)'
;MKIVIVGLGVIGGGYAMALKDAGYTDVYGVDKDVETLKKAKALGSIKEGYKNENEIIKSADLIVLAIYPNLVKNFIINNKENFKSGVIITDVTGIKQLFINEIAKILPKEVDFIFAHPMAGREKKGIDYATNKVFKGANFLITVTDKNKDENLNLIEELAYKMGFKHIKKISPKYHDEIISFTSQLPHVLAVALINSDIDGRNTGEFIGDSYRDLTRIANINESLWSQLFLGNKENLLKAIYNFEVELDKIKNCLETGDSETLQELFIKSSLRREKL
;
A
#
# COMPACT_ATOMS: atom_id res chain seq x y z
N MET A 1 -8.43 17.93 16.07
CA MET A 1 -7.87 17.82 14.69
C MET A 1 -8.94 17.20 13.80
N LYS A 2 -9.33 17.91 12.76
CA LYS A 2 -10.32 17.44 11.78
C LYS A 2 -9.61 16.63 10.68
N ILE A 3 -9.96 15.35 10.58
CA ILE A 3 -9.36 14.42 9.64
C ILE A 3 -10.37 14.07 8.54
N VAL A 4 -9.99 14.18 7.30
CA VAL A 4 -10.81 13.80 6.14
C VAL A 4 -10.14 12.65 5.42
N ILE A 5 -10.85 11.52 5.27
CA ILE A 5 -10.38 10.35 4.54
C ILE A 5 -11.10 10.31 3.19
N VAL A 6 -10.34 10.37 2.10
CA VAL A 6 -10.84 10.31 0.73
C VAL A 6 -10.67 8.89 0.20
N GLY A 7 -11.78 8.22 -0.06
CA GLY A 7 -11.85 6.79 -0.37
C GLY A 7 -12.01 5.95 0.91
N LEU A 8 -13.18 5.30 1.05
CA LEU A 8 -13.50 4.45 2.20
C LEU A 8 -13.55 2.95 1.82
N GLY A 9 -12.63 2.54 0.98
CA GLY A 9 -12.40 1.13 0.67
C GLY A 9 -11.76 0.36 1.84
N VAL A 10 -11.10 -0.75 1.53
CA VAL A 10 -10.45 -1.61 2.53
C VAL A 10 -9.46 -0.83 3.41
N ILE A 11 -8.58 -0.03 2.80
CA ILE A 11 -7.56 0.71 3.53
C ILE A 11 -8.14 1.97 4.19
N GLY A 12 -8.86 2.82 3.45
CA GLY A 12 -9.42 4.05 4.02
C GLY A 12 -10.46 3.79 5.11
N GLY A 13 -11.30 2.77 4.95
CA GLY A 13 -12.22 2.31 6.01
C GLY A 13 -11.47 1.79 7.23
N GLY A 14 -10.40 1.01 7.02
CA GLY A 14 -9.52 0.56 8.08
C GLY A 14 -8.84 1.71 8.83
N TYR A 15 -8.38 2.75 8.11
CA TYR A 15 -7.85 3.98 8.69
C TYR A 15 -8.88 4.69 9.57
N ALA A 16 -10.11 4.84 9.07
CA ALA A 16 -11.19 5.47 9.84
C ALA A 16 -11.45 4.72 11.15
N MET A 17 -11.50 3.39 11.10
CA MET A 17 -11.66 2.54 12.29
C MET A 17 -10.47 2.67 13.26
N ALA A 18 -9.24 2.66 12.74
CA ALA A 18 -8.04 2.76 13.57
C ALA A 18 -7.92 4.13 14.24
N LEU A 19 -8.23 5.21 13.54
CA LEU A 19 -8.25 6.56 14.10
C LEU A 19 -9.33 6.71 15.19
N LYS A 20 -10.51 6.13 14.98
CA LYS A 20 -11.56 6.10 16.01
C LYS A 20 -11.07 5.36 17.27
N ASP A 21 -10.48 4.18 17.12
CA ASP A 21 -9.94 3.40 18.25
C ASP A 21 -8.80 4.13 18.96
N ALA A 22 -8.06 4.98 18.23
CA ALA A 22 -7.02 5.87 18.77
C ALA A 22 -7.60 7.14 19.44
N GLY A 23 -8.93 7.28 19.52
CA GLY A 23 -9.62 8.38 20.21
C GLY A 23 -9.90 9.61 19.35
N TYR A 24 -9.70 9.56 18.02
CA TYR A 24 -10.05 10.65 17.12
C TYR A 24 -11.54 10.61 16.76
N THR A 25 -12.28 11.65 17.17
CA THR A 25 -13.73 11.73 16.98
C THR A 25 -14.16 12.61 15.80
N ASP A 26 -13.26 13.48 15.33
CA ASP A 26 -13.50 14.41 14.21
C ASP A 26 -12.96 13.81 12.89
N VAL A 27 -13.40 12.57 12.58
CA VAL A 27 -13.06 11.86 11.35
C VAL A 27 -14.24 11.90 10.39
N TYR A 28 -13.98 12.35 9.18
CA TYR A 28 -14.95 12.49 8.10
C TYR A 28 -14.53 11.64 6.90
N GLY A 29 -15.50 11.14 6.16
CA GLY A 29 -15.26 10.32 4.98
C GLY A 29 -15.75 10.98 3.70
N VAL A 30 -14.99 10.82 2.64
CA VAL A 30 -15.41 11.16 1.27
C VAL A 30 -15.37 9.89 0.43
N ASP A 31 -16.48 9.53 -0.20
CA ASP A 31 -16.55 8.43 -1.15
C ASP A 31 -17.65 8.67 -2.18
N LYS A 32 -17.43 8.27 -3.42
CA LYS A 32 -18.42 8.38 -4.49
C LYS A 32 -19.64 7.48 -4.29
N ASP A 33 -19.45 6.37 -3.55
CA ASP A 33 -20.50 5.40 -3.25
C ASP A 33 -21.21 5.76 -1.93
N VAL A 34 -22.49 6.12 -2.05
CA VAL A 34 -23.34 6.51 -0.93
C VAL A 34 -23.54 5.37 0.07
N GLU A 35 -23.61 4.14 -0.39
CA GLU A 35 -23.77 2.97 0.50
C GLU A 35 -22.51 2.73 1.34
N THR A 36 -21.35 2.94 0.77
CA THR A 36 -20.07 2.95 1.51
C THR A 36 -20.08 4.00 2.62
N LEU A 37 -20.55 5.22 2.34
CA LEU A 37 -20.66 6.30 3.35
C LEU A 37 -21.64 5.93 4.48
N LYS A 38 -22.80 5.40 4.14
CA LYS A 38 -23.80 4.93 5.13
C LYS A 38 -23.23 3.85 6.05
N LYS A 39 -22.55 2.85 5.47
CA LYS A 39 -21.89 1.77 6.23
C LYS A 39 -20.80 2.31 7.16
N ALA A 40 -19.91 3.18 6.67
CA ALA A 40 -18.89 3.79 7.50
C ALA A 40 -19.46 4.58 8.69
N LYS A 41 -20.54 5.32 8.46
CA LYS A 41 -21.26 6.05 9.51
C LYS A 41 -21.95 5.11 10.51
N ALA A 42 -22.60 4.05 10.03
CA ALA A 42 -23.23 3.04 10.89
C ALA A 42 -22.23 2.29 11.76
N LEU A 43 -21.02 2.01 11.25
CA LEU A 43 -19.91 1.48 12.03
C LEU A 43 -19.32 2.50 13.03
N GLY A 44 -19.76 3.75 12.94
CA GLY A 44 -19.27 4.87 13.74
C GLY A 44 -17.77 5.14 13.47
N SER A 45 -17.23 4.70 12.36
CA SER A 45 -15.83 4.94 11.98
C SER A 45 -15.61 6.35 11.44
N ILE A 46 -16.67 7.01 10.99
CA ILE A 46 -16.68 8.42 10.59
C ILE A 46 -17.83 9.15 11.28
N LYS A 47 -17.65 10.44 11.54
CA LYS A 47 -18.66 11.33 12.10
C LYS A 47 -19.72 11.66 11.05
N GLU A 48 -19.30 11.97 9.82
CA GLU A 48 -20.17 12.27 8.68
C GLU A 48 -19.49 11.88 7.37
N GLY A 49 -20.28 11.55 6.35
CA GLY A 49 -19.83 11.18 5.02
C GLY A 49 -20.28 12.15 3.93
N TYR A 50 -19.43 12.41 2.96
CA TYR A 50 -19.65 13.33 1.84
C TYR A 50 -19.42 12.62 0.51
N LYS A 51 -20.35 12.85 -0.44
CA LYS A 51 -20.20 12.28 -1.79
C LYS A 51 -19.12 13.00 -2.61
N ASN A 52 -18.87 14.28 -2.29
CA ASN A 52 -17.79 15.08 -2.86
C ASN A 52 -17.05 15.82 -1.75
N GLU A 53 -15.82 16.18 -2.00
CA GLU A 53 -14.88 16.71 -1.02
C GLU A 53 -14.97 18.23 -0.81
N ASN A 54 -15.54 18.97 -1.75
CA ASN A 54 -15.37 20.44 -1.90
C ASN A 54 -15.50 21.26 -0.61
N GLU A 55 -16.51 20.96 0.21
CA GLU A 55 -16.75 21.74 1.44
C GLU A 55 -15.95 21.24 2.63
N ILE A 56 -15.84 19.92 2.77
CA ILE A 56 -15.24 19.35 3.98
C ILE A 56 -13.73 19.57 4.03
N ILE A 57 -13.03 19.54 2.88
CA ILE A 57 -11.57 19.73 2.82
C ILE A 57 -11.13 21.15 3.18
N LYS A 58 -11.99 22.18 3.00
CA LYS A 58 -11.69 23.57 3.36
C LYS A 58 -11.38 23.75 4.84
N SER A 59 -11.86 22.86 5.67
CA SER A 59 -11.67 22.90 7.12
C SER A 59 -10.84 21.75 7.68
N ALA A 60 -10.29 20.91 6.81
CA ALA A 60 -9.48 19.78 7.23
C ALA A 60 -8.11 20.22 7.78
N ASP A 61 -7.66 19.60 8.85
CA ASP A 61 -6.30 19.71 9.35
C ASP A 61 -5.39 18.63 8.74
N LEU A 62 -5.98 17.45 8.48
CA LEU A 62 -5.32 16.32 7.82
C LEU A 62 -6.25 15.72 6.77
N ILE A 63 -5.72 15.47 5.57
CA ILE A 63 -6.42 14.76 4.49
C ILE A 63 -5.64 13.47 4.20
N VAL A 64 -6.33 12.32 4.26
CA VAL A 64 -5.78 11.00 3.94
C VAL A 64 -6.33 10.55 2.59
N LEU A 65 -5.48 10.41 1.59
CA LEU A 65 -5.86 9.95 0.25
C LEU A 65 -5.75 8.43 0.15
N ALA A 66 -6.86 7.73 0.33
CA ALA A 66 -6.98 6.28 0.21
C ALA A 66 -7.64 5.89 -1.13
N ILE A 67 -7.18 6.49 -2.20
CA ILE A 67 -7.63 6.35 -3.59
C ILE A 67 -6.54 5.73 -4.47
N TYR A 68 -6.91 5.32 -5.68
CA TYR A 68 -5.95 4.76 -6.64
C TYR A 68 -4.86 5.76 -7.03
N PRO A 69 -3.61 5.30 -7.29
CA PRO A 69 -2.47 6.18 -7.58
C PRO A 69 -2.75 7.20 -8.69
N ASN A 70 -3.40 6.79 -9.78
CA ASN A 70 -3.75 7.66 -10.90
C ASN A 70 -4.74 8.78 -10.57
N LEU A 71 -5.46 8.69 -9.45
CA LEU A 71 -6.42 9.70 -9.01
C LEU A 71 -5.81 10.78 -8.11
N VAL A 72 -4.66 10.49 -7.48
CA VAL A 72 -4.04 11.40 -6.49
C VAL A 72 -3.70 12.75 -7.10
N LYS A 73 -3.03 12.77 -8.25
CA LYS A 73 -2.66 14.01 -8.95
C LYS A 73 -3.89 14.85 -9.30
N ASN A 74 -4.92 14.23 -9.86
CA ASN A 74 -6.14 14.94 -10.25
C ASN A 74 -6.88 15.47 -9.03
N PHE A 75 -6.89 14.75 -7.91
CA PHE A 75 -7.44 15.24 -6.66
C PHE A 75 -6.75 16.53 -6.20
N ILE A 76 -5.41 16.57 -6.24
CA ILE A 76 -4.66 17.79 -5.88
C ILE A 76 -4.98 18.94 -6.82
N ILE A 77 -4.95 18.70 -8.16
CA ILE A 77 -5.24 19.75 -9.16
C ILE A 77 -6.62 20.36 -8.94
N ASN A 78 -7.64 19.52 -8.73
CA ASN A 78 -9.03 19.97 -8.60
C ASN A 78 -9.32 20.69 -7.29
N ASN A 79 -8.49 20.47 -6.26
CA ASN A 79 -8.78 20.94 -4.90
C ASN A 79 -7.75 21.93 -4.34
N LYS A 80 -6.68 22.25 -5.05
CA LYS A 80 -5.58 23.09 -4.56
C LYS A 80 -6.00 24.45 -4.01
N GLU A 81 -7.04 25.05 -4.58
CA GLU A 81 -7.59 26.33 -4.13
C GLU A 81 -8.52 26.23 -2.90
N ASN A 82 -8.90 24.99 -2.56
CA ASN A 82 -9.78 24.69 -1.43
C ASN A 82 -9.04 24.23 -0.18
N PHE A 83 -7.75 24.00 -0.27
CA PHE A 83 -6.97 23.54 0.87
C PHE A 83 -6.80 24.64 1.91
N LYS A 84 -7.05 24.31 3.17
CA LYS A 84 -6.77 25.19 4.30
C LYS A 84 -5.25 25.44 4.38
N SER A 85 -4.83 26.67 4.63
CA SER A 85 -3.42 26.96 4.89
C SER A 85 -2.88 26.12 6.05
N GLY A 86 -1.77 25.44 5.85
CA GLY A 86 -1.15 24.54 6.82
C GLY A 86 -1.77 23.14 6.90
N VAL A 87 -2.70 22.79 6.01
CA VAL A 87 -3.22 21.42 5.95
C VAL A 87 -2.11 20.42 5.62
N ILE A 88 -2.18 19.28 6.25
CA ILE A 88 -1.32 18.14 5.93
C ILE A 88 -2.10 17.19 5.03
N ILE A 89 -1.49 16.75 3.95
CA ILE A 89 -2.03 15.69 3.10
C ILE A 89 -1.14 14.47 3.23
N THR A 90 -1.71 13.29 3.32
CA THR A 90 -0.99 12.03 3.25
C THR A 90 -1.72 11.05 2.34
N ASP A 91 -1.02 10.06 1.83
CA ASP A 91 -1.58 9.00 0.98
C ASP A 91 -1.30 7.62 1.57
N VAL A 92 -1.88 6.60 0.96
CA VAL A 92 -1.67 5.19 1.32
C VAL A 92 -1.16 4.35 0.14
N THR A 93 -0.70 4.99 -0.94
CA THR A 93 -0.35 4.30 -2.19
C THR A 93 0.92 3.45 -2.05
N GLY A 94 0.98 2.37 -2.82
CA GLY A 94 2.10 1.43 -2.83
C GLY A 94 3.28 1.81 -3.71
N ILE A 95 3.28 2.99 -4.32
CA ILE A 95 4.38 3.53 -5.14
C ILE A 95 4.53 5.03 -4.88
N LYS A 96 5.74 5.58 -5.09
CA LYS A 96 6.03 6.99 -4.72
C LYS A 96 6.64 7.81 -5.86
N GLN A 97 7.66 7.32 -6.55
CA GLN A 97 8.37 8.11 -7.54
C GLN A 97 7.48 8.59 -8.70
N LEU A 98 6.46 7.79 -9.04
CA LEU A 98 5.55 8.09 -10.16
C LEU A 98 4.96 9.50 -10.10
N PHE A 99 4.60 10.00 -8.91
CA PHE A 99 3.86 11.26 -8.79
C PHE A 99 4.46 12.29 -7.84
N ILE A 100 5.47 11.95 -7.02
CA ILE A 100 6.07 12.89 -6.07
C ILE A 100 6.53 14.18 -6.77
N ASN A 101 7.30 14.07 -7.85
CA ASN A 101 7.82 15.21 -8.57
C ASN A 101 6.72 16.05 -9.25
N GLU A 102 5.65 15.41 -9.68
CA GLU A 102 4.52 16.09 -10.30
C GLU A 102 3.66 16.83 -9.26
N ILE A 103 3.37 16.16 -8.13
CA ILE A 103 2.64 16.78 -7.01
C ILE A 103 3.44 17.96 -6.44
N ALA A 104 4.75 17.81 -6.28
CA ALA A 104 5.61 18.88 -5.78
C ALA A 104 5.58 20.17 -6.61
N LYS A 105 5.20 20.09 -7.90
CA LYS A 105 5.07 21.26 -8.80
C LYS A 105 3.73 21.96 -8.69
N ILE A 106 2.69 21.26 -8.29
CA ILE A 106 1.31 21.76 -8.28
C ILE A 106 0.75 22.04 -6.88
N LEU A 107 1.45 21.52 -5.86
CA LEU A 107 1.03 21.68 -4.46
C LEU A 107 1.21 23.13 -4.01
N PRO A 108 0.22 23.76 -3.36
CA PRO A 108 0.38 25.07 -2.73
C PRO A 108 1.50 25.07 -1.69
N LYS A 109 2.22 26.20 -1.56
CA LYS A 109 3.39 26.30 -0.65
C LYS A 109 3.06 26.09 0.82
N GLU A 110 1.83 26.37 1.20
CA GLU A 110 1.30 26.26 2.57
C GLU A 110 0.84 24.85 2.93
N VAL A 111 0.82 23.93 1.95
CA VAL A 111 0.37 22.54 2.10
C VAL A 111 1.59 21.63 2.19
N ASP A 112 1.62 20.76 3.18
CA ASP A 112 2.64 19.72 3.29
C ASP A 112 2.07 18.37 2.90
N PHE A 113 2.68 17.70 1.92
CA PHE A 113 2.30 16.35 1.50
C PHE A 113 3.30 15.34 2.04
N ILE A 114 2.89 14.57 3.05
CA ILE A 114 3.67 13.48 3.64
C ILE A 114 3.28 12.17 2.96
N PHE A 115 4.13 11.70 2.08
CA PHE A 115 3.90 10.44 1.37
C PHE A 115 4.08 9.25 2.31
N ALA A 116 3.06 8.40 2.42
CA ALA A 116 3.07 7.28 3.32
C ALA A 116 2.56 5.98 2.66
N HIS A 117 3.00 4.85 3.18
CA HIS A 117 2.59 3.53 2.71
C HIS A 117 2.42 2.58 3.90
N PRO A 118 1.19 2.31 4.34
CA PRO A 118 0.89 1.27 5.29
C PRO A 118 1.14 -0.10 4.63
N MET A 119 2.11 -0.86 5.16
CA MET A 119 2.44 -2.21 4.67
C MET A 119 1.40 -3.22 5.20
N ALA A 120 0.15 -2.95 4.90
CA ALA A 120 -0.98 -3.74 5.34
C ALA A 120 -2.11 -3.65 4.29
N GLY A 121 -2.74 -4.76 4.02
CA GLY A 121 -3.81 -4.84 3.04
C GLY A 121 -4.53 -6.19 3.10
N ARG A 122 -5.52 -6.33 2.25
CA ARG A 122 -6.26 -7.57 2.00
C ARG A 122 -6.56 -7.67 0.52
N GLU A 123 -6.62 -8.89 0.02
CA GLU A 123 -7.01 -9.23 -1.35
C GLU A 123 -8.54 -9.15 -1.54
N LYS A 124 -9.13 -8.03 -1.08
CA LYS A 124 -10.58 -7.75 -1.09
C LYS A 124 -10.83 -6.29 -1.48
N LYS A 125 -12.05 -5.98 -1.91
CA LYS A 125 -12.51 -4.65 -2.30
C LYS A 125 -13.70 -4.21 -1.42
N GLY A 126 -13.77 -2.90 -1.11
CA GLY A 126 -14.91 -2.28 -0.43
C GLY A 126 -14.82 -2.25 1.10
N ILE A 127 -15.71 -1.46 1.68
CA ILE A 127 -15.74 -1.19 3.13
C ILE A 127 -16.12 -2.43 3.96
N ASP A 128 -16.86 -3.37 3.40
CA ASP A 128 -17.29 -4.59 4.09
C ASP A 128 -16.11 -5.46 4.53
N TYR A 129 -14.95 -5.29 3.89
CA TYR A 129 -13.71 -5.99 4.22
C TYR A 129 -12.71 -5.11 4.97
N ALA A 130 -13.07 -3.87 5.26
CA ALA A 130 -12.21 -2.97 6.03
C ALA A 130 -12.09 -3.44 7.48
N THR A 131 -10.89 -3.36 8.01
CA THR A 131 -10.62 -3.61 9.44
C THR A 131 -9.31 -2.95 9.84
N ASN A 132 -9.26 -2.41 11.05
CA ASN A 132 -8.05 -1.86 11.64
C ASN A 132 -7.08 -2.95 12.17
N LYS A 133 -7.55 -4.19 12.28
CA LYS A 133 -6.73 -5.30 12.79
C LYS A 133 -5.50 -5.58 11.93
N VAL A 134 -5.56 -5.27 10.61
CA VAL A 134 -4.45 -5.45 9.68
C VAL A 134 -3.28 -4.52 9.96
N PHE A 135 -3.49 -3.42 10.67
CA PHE A 135 -2.45 -2.46 11.02
C PHE A 135 -1.66 -2.86 12.27
N LYS A 136 -2.25 -3.69 13.13
CA LYS A 136 -1.60 -4.11 14.38
C LYS A 136 -0.33 -4.90 14.11
N GLY A 137 0.80 -4.31 14.49
CA GLY A 137 2.12 -4.91 14.30
C GLY A 137 2.70 -4.77 12.89
N ALA A 138 1.95 -4.21 11.93
CA ALA A 138 2.43 -4.00 10.57
C ALA A 138 3.48 -2.89 10.48
N ASN A 139 4.21 -2.86 9.36
CA ASN A 139 5.16 -1.81 9.03
C ASN A 139 4.44 -0.60 8.42
N PHE A 140 5.00 0.59 8.63
CA PHE A 140 4.53 1.83 8.02
C PHE A 140 5.72 2.60 7.46
N LEU A 141 5.68 2.92 6.18
CA LEU A 141 6.75 3.63 5.51
C LEU A 141 6.34 5.10 5.30
N ILE A 142 7.21 6.02 5.71
CA ILE A 142 7.08 7.44 5.43
C ILE A 142 8.17 7.81 4.42
N THR A 143 7.76 8.34 3.28
CA THR A 143 8.68 8.76 2.24
C THR A 143 8.98 10.24 2.41
N VAL A 144 10.20 10.53 2.86
CA VAL A 144 10.63 11.88 3.19
C VAL A 144 11.14 12.62 1.94
N THR A 145 10.72 13.87 1.80
CA THR A 145 11.21 14.82 0.79
C THR A 145 11.81 16.05 1.48
N ASP A 146 12.59 16.82 0.75
CA ASP A 146 13.20 18.07 1.23
C ASP A 146 12.20 19.19 1.55
N LYS A 147 10.92 19.00 1.17
CA LYS A 147 9.82 19.95 1.42
C LYS A 147 9.05 19.69 2.71
N ASN A 148 9.23 18.52 3.30
CA ASN A 148 8.45 18.13 4.47
C ASN A 148 8.95 18.83 5.74
N LYS A 149 8.03 19.29 6.57
CA LYS A 149 8.32 19.84 7.89
C LYS A 149 8.46 18.70 8.91
N ASP A 150 9.48 18.77 9.75
CA ASP A 150 9.73 17.75 10.79
C ASP A 150 8.54 17.56 11.73
N GLU A 151 7.85 18.65 12.10
CA GLU A 151 6.65 18.61 12.94
C GLU A 151 5.52 17.77 12.31
N ASN A 152 5.35 17.87 10.99
CA ASN A 152 4.32 17.14 10.26
C ASN A 152 4.71 15.66 10.05
N LEU A 153 5.99 15.39 9.79
CA LEU A 153 6.53 14.03 9.75
C LEU A 153 6.32 13.32 11.09
N ASN A 154 6.57 14.00 12.20
CA ASN A 154 6.38 13.46 13.55
C ASN A 154 4.89 13.23 13.86
N LEU A 155 4.01 14.12 13.40
CA LEU A 155 2.56 13.92 13.54
C LEU A 155 2.08 12.65 12.83
N ILE A 156 2.49 12.43 11.58
CA ILE A 156 2.12 11.22 10.82
C ILE A 156 2.70 9.96 11.47
N GLU A 157 3.93 10.03 11.98
CA GLU A 157 4.56 8.93 12.71
C GLU A 157 3.78 8.60 14.00
N GLU A 158 3.40 9.61 14.79
CA GLU A 158 2.60 9.44 16.01
C GLU A 158 1.23 8.83 15.69
N LEU A 159 0.56 9.30 14.64
CA LEU A 159 -0.71 8.74 14.19
C LEU A 159 -0.58 7.28 13.81
N ALA A 160 0.48 6.91 13.09
CA ALA A 160 0.73 5.53 12.71
C ALA A 160 0.93 4.63 13.95
N TYR A 161 1.70 5.06 14.95
CA TYR A 161 1.82 4.33 16.22
C TYR A 161 0.47 4.16 16.93
N LYS A 162 -0.33 5.23 17.01
CA LYS A 162 -1.67 5.17 17.62
C LYS A 162 -2.63 4.26 16.88
N MET A 163 -2.49 4.11 15.58
CA MET A 163 -3.26 3.16 14.76
C MET A 163 -2.79 1.71 14.90
N GLY A 164 -1.68 1.45 15.62
CA GLY A 164 -1.20 0.11 15.92
C GLY A 164 -0.04 -0.39 15.05
N PHE A 165 0.50 0.43 14.14
CA PHE A 165 1.71 0.06 13.43
C PHE A 165 2.90 -0.04 14.38
N LYS A 166 3.77 -1.04 14.17
CA LYS A 166 4.88 -1.32 15.08
C LYS A 166 6.22 -0.76 14.60
N HIS A 167 6.48 -0.88 13.32
CA HIS A 167 7.75 -0.46 12.73
C HIS A 167 7.51 0.66 11.72
N ILE A 168 7.88 1.88 12.10
CA ILE A 168 7.76 3.05 11.24
C ILE A 168 9.15 3.41 10.73
N LYS A 169 9.29 3.52 9.40
CA LYS A 169 10.56 3.83 8.74
C LYS A 169 10.40 5.05 7.87
N LYS A 170 11.31 6.02 8.05
CA LYS A 170 11.49 7.17 7.17
C LYS A 170 12.54 6.82 6.12
N ILE A 171 12.18 6.88 4.85
CA ILE A 171 13.03 6.46 3.72
C ILE A 171 12.89 7.41 2.54
N SER A 172 13.85 7.36 1.60
CA SER A 172 13.76 8.15 0.37
C SER A 172 12.74 7.54 -0.62
N PRO A 173 12.14 8.35 -1.53
CA PRO A 173 11.23 7.85 -2.57
C PRO A 173 11.84 6.75 -3.44
N LYS A 174 13.10 6.93 -3.81
CA LYS A 174 13.84 5.95 -4.64
C LYS A 174 13.99 4.62 -3.92
N TYR A 175 14.41 4.65 -2.66
CA TYR A 175 14.60 3.42 -1.89
C TYR A 175 13.26 2.76 -1.56
N HIS A 176 12.20 3.55 -1.34
CA HIS A 176 10.85 3.01 -1.18
C HIS A 176 10.46 2.12 -2.37
N ASP A 177 10.51 2.66 -3.58
CA ASP A 177 10.04 1.95 -4.77
C ASP A 177 10.96 0.76 -5.12
N GLU A 178 12.28 0.89 -4.85
CA GLU A 178 13.23 -0.20 -4.99
C GLU A 178 12.90 -1.37 -4.04
N ILE A 179 12.72 -1.12 -2.74
CA ILE A 179 12.46 -2.18 -1.77
C ILE A 179 11.05 -2.80 -1.96
N ILE A 180 10.04 -1.99 -2.32
CA ILE A 180 8.67 -2.47 -2.57
C ILE A 180 8.61 -3.35 -3.82
N SER A 181 9.41 -3.07 -4.84
CA SER A 181 9.48 -3.94 -6.02
C SER A 181 9.87 -5.38 -5.65
N PHE A 182 10.77 -5.54 -4.69
CA PHE A 182 11.26 -6.84 -4.26
C PHE A 182 10.38 -7.48 -3.16
N THR A 183 9.99 -6.70 -2.13
CA THR A 183 9.31 -7.26 -0.95
C THR A 183 7.79 -7.40 -1.11
N SER A 184 7.20 -6.72 -2.09
CA SER A 184 5.76 -6.73 -2.33
C SER A 184 5.41 -7.10 -3.78
N GLN A 185 5.90 -6.35 -4.77
CA GLN A 185 5.46 -6.52 -6.15
C GLN A 185 5.94 -7.85 -6.76
N LEU A 186 7.20 -8.22 -6.59
CA LEU A 186 7.72 -9.49 -7.07
C LEU A 186 6.97 -10.70 -6.50
N PRO A 187 6.69 -10.83 -5.19
CA PRO A 187 5.84 -11.89 -4.67
C PRO A 187 4.47 -12.01 -5.36
N HIS A 188 3.82 -10.89 -5.70
CA HIS A 188 2.56 -10.92 -6.44
C HIS A 188 2.74 -11.37 -7.89
N VAL A 189 3.83 -10.95 -8.55
CA VAL A 189 4.18 -11.47 -9.90
C VAL A 189 4.34 -12.99 -9.85
N LEU A 190 5.08 -13.51 -8.87
CA LEU A 190 5.33 -14.94 -8.72
C LEU A 190 4.05 -15.73 -8.46
N ALA A 191 3.20 -15.23 -7.57
CA ALA A 191 1.92 -15.87 -7.26
C ALA A 191 1.01 -15.95 -8.49
N VAL A 192 0.89 -14.86 -9.25
CA VAL A 192 0.10 -14.80 -10.48
C VAL A 192 0.70 -15.72 -11.56
N ALA A 193 2.02 -15.69 -11.75
CA ALA A 193 2.71 -16.54 -12.71
C ALA A 193 2.55 -18.02 -12.37
N LEU A 194 2.67 -18.39 -11.09
CA LEU A 194 2.50 -19.76 -10.62
C LEU A 194 1.08 -20.28 -10.92
N ILE A 195 0.04 -19.51 -10.60
CA ILE A 195 -1.35 -19.89 -10.91
C ILE A 195 -1.55 -20.02 -12.43
N ASN A 196 -1.06 -19.05 -13.21
CA ASN A 196 -1.25 -19.04 -14.66
C ASN A 196 -0.39 -20.10 -15.40
N SER A 197 0.59 -20.71 -14.73
CA SER A 197 1.40 -21.80 -15.29
C SER A 197 0.73 -23.18 -15.15
N ASP A 198 -0.41 -23.24 -14.48
CA ASP A 198 -1.16 -24.50 -14.39
C ASP A 198 -1.78 -24.90 -15.73
N ILE A 199 -1.98 -26.19 -15.91
CA ILE A 199 -2.53 -26.76 -17.15
C ILE A 199 -4.06 -26.74 -17.07
N ASP A 200 -4.71 -26.18 -18.08
CA ASP A 200 -6.16 -26.13 -18.17
C ASP A 200 -6.77 -27.56 -18.07
N GLY A 201 -7.81 -27.67 -17.24
CA GLY A 201 -8.51 -28.94 -17.01
C GLY A 201 -7.85 -29.88 -15.98
N ARG A 202 -6.72 -29.48 -15.37
CA ARG A 202 -6.14 -30.24 -14.26
C ARG A 202 -6.92 -29.99 -12.97
N ASN A 203 -7.22 -31.06 -12.23
CA ASN A 203 -7.88 -30.95 -10.91
C ASN A 203 -6.89 -30.56 -9.80
N THR A 204 -6.08 -29.52 -10.04
CA THR A 204 -4.99 -29.07 -9.15
C THR A 204 -5.50 -28.83 -7.72
N GLY A 205 -6.70 -28.29 -7.55
CA GLY A 205 -7.30 -28.02 -6.25
C GLY A 205 -7.44 -29.22 -5.31
N GLU A 206 -7.48 -30.45 -5.84
CA GLU A 206 -7.56 -31.69 -5.04
C GLU A 206 -6.19 -32.07 -4.43
N PHE A 207 -5.09 -31.51 -4.94
CA PHE A 207 -3.72 -31.93 -4.61
C PHE A 207 -2.91 -30.82 -3.92
N ILE A 208 -3.48 -29.63 -3.70
CA ILE A 208 -2.76 -28.50 -3.10
C ILE A 208 -2.53 -28.69 -1.60
N GLY A 209 -1.26 -28.58 -1.18
CA GLY A 209 -0.86 -28.48 0.21
C GLY A 209 -0.73 -27.00 0.66
N ASP A 210 -0.28 -26.82 1.91
CA ASP A 210 -0.15 -25.48 2.53
C ASP A 210 0.85 -24.61 1.78
N SER A 211 1.98 -25.16 1.31
CA SER A 211 2.99 -24.42 0.56
C SER A 211 2.40 -23.75 -0.70
N TYR A 212 1.56 -24.47 -1.45
CA TYR A 212 0.91 -23.93 -2.64
C TYR A 212 -0.11 -22.84 -2.26
N ARG A 213 -0.94 -23.10 -1.22
CA ARG A 213 -1.92 -22.14 -0.72
C ARG A 213 -1.26 -20.84 -0.27
N ASP A 214 -0.18 -20.93 0.50
CA ASP A 214 0.54 -19.77 1.04
C ASP A 214 1.15 -18.92 -0.09
N LEU A 215 1.84 -19.58 -1.04
CA LEU A 215 2.45 -18.89 -2.18
C LEU A 215 1.42 -18.25 -3.12
N THR A 216 0.26 -18.85 -3.30
CA THR A 216 -0.76 -18.41 -4.27
C THR A 216 -1.88 -17.55 -3.66
N ARG A 217 -1.93 -17.42 -2.34
CA ARG A 217 -2.96 -16.64 -1.64
C ARG A 217 -3.13 -15.23 -2.20
N ILE A 218 -2.03 -14.58 -2.53
CA ILE A 218 -1.99 -13.21 -3.05
C ILE A 218 -2.22 -13.11 -4.56
N ALA A 219 -2.43 -14.22 -5.27
CA ALA A 219 -2.75 -14.21 -6.70
C ALA A 219 -4.18 -13.72 -6.99
N ASN A 220 -5.09 -13.73 -5.99
CA ASN A 220 -6.41 -13.11 -6.12
C ASN A 220 -6.30 -11.58 -6.06
N ILE A 221 -5.81 -11.01 -7.13
CA ILE A 221 -5.31 -9.64 -7.23
C ILE A 221 -6.41 -8.66 -7.65
N ASN A 222 -6.34 -7.40 -7.17
CA ASN A 222 -7.14 -6.31 -7.69
C ASN A 222 -6.48 -5.81 -8.99
N GLU A 223 -6.99 -6.25 -10.13
CA GLU A 223 -6.43 -6.01 -11.47
C GLU A 223 -6.21 -4.52 -11.76
N SER A 224 -7.19 -3.67 -11.40
CA SER A 224 -7.12 -2.23 -11.66
C SER A 224 -6.09 -1.50 -10.79
N LEU A 225 -5.87 -1.96 -9.56
CA LEU A 225 -4.87 -1.38 -8.67
C LEU A 225 -3.48 -1.88 -9.03
N TRP A 226 -3.32 -3.19 -9.16
CA TRP A 226 -2.00 -3.80 -9.33
C TRP A 226 -1.37 -3.50 -10.68
N SER A 227 -2.17 -3.35 -11.74
CA SER A 227 -1.65 -2.85 -13.03
C SER A 227 -1.02 -1.46 -12.89
N GLN A 228 -1.63 -0.55 -12.11
CA GLN A 228 -1.06 0.77 -11.85
C GLN A 228 0.21 0.69 -11.01
N LEU A 229 0.23 -0.18 -9.97
CA LEU A 229 1.40 -0.37 -9.12
C LEU A 229 2.59 -0.97 -9.90
N PHE A 230 2.35 -1.96 -10.75
CA PHE A 230 3.40 -2.59 -11.55
C PHE A 230 3.95 -1.63 -12.62
N LEU A 231 3.07 -1.01 -13.38
CA LEU A 231 3.48 -0.07 -14.43
C LEU A 231 4.10 1.20 -13.87
N GLY A 232 3.63 1.66 -12.70
CA GLY A 232 4.17 2.84 -12.02
C GLY A 232 5.54 2.63 -11.37
N ASN A 233 5.97 1.37 -11.19
CA ASN A 233 7.29 1.00 -10.67
C ASN A 233 8.03 0.03 -11.62
N LYS A 234 7.73 0.13 -12.91
CA LYS A 234 8.13 -0.82 -13.95
C LYS A 234 9.62 -1.15 -13.95
N GLU A 235 10.49 -0.15 -13.87
CA GLU A 235 11.94 -0.35 -13.98
C GLU A 235 12.51 -1.17 -12.81
N ASN A 236 12.10 -0.83 -11.58
CA ASN A 236 12.50 -1.56 -10.40
C ASN A 236 11.94 -2.99 -10.40
N LEU A 237 10.67 -3.14 -10.81
CA LEU A 237 10.04 -4.46 -10.86
C LEU A 237 10.68 -5.36 -11.93
N LEU A 238 11.00 -4.85 -13.12
CA LEU A 238 11.70 -5.61 -14.15
C LEU A 238 13.08 -6.06 -13.66
N LYS A 239 13.82 -5.20 -12.95
CA LYS A 239 15.10 -5.55 -12.34
C LYS A 239 14.94 -6.66 -11.28
N ALA A 240 13.89 -6.57 -10.45
CA ALA A 240 13.60 -7.59 -9.44
C ALA A 240 13.26 -8.95 -10.08
N ILE A 241 12.45 -8.95 -11.15
CA ILE A 241 12.10 -10.14 -11.93
C ILE A 241 13.37 -10.75 -12.53
N TYR A 242 14.19 -9.96 -13.22
CA TYR A 242 15.44 -10.45 -13.81
C TYR A 242 16.36 -11.11 -12.77
N ASN A 243 16.55 -10.48 -11.62
CA ASN A 243 17.37 -11.05 -10.55
C ASN A 243 16.79 -12.38 -10.02
N PHE A 244 15.46 -12.48 -9.95
CA PHE A 244 14.78 -13.72 -9.58
C PHE A 244 14.98 -14.81 -10.64
N GLU A 245 14.84 -14.50 -11.92
CA GLU A 245 15.07 -15.43 -13.03
C GLU A 245 16.49 -15.99 -13.00
N VAL A 246 17.50 -15.15 -12.73
CA VAL A 246 18.88 -15.59 -12.56
C VAL A 246 19.04 -16.64 -11.43
N GLU A 247 18.37 -16.45 -10.30
CA GLU A 247 18.41 -17.43 -9.21
C GLU A 247 17.59 -18.70 -9.53
N LEU A 248 16.49 -18.56 -10.27
CA LEU A 248 15.69 -19.71 -10.74
C LEU A 248 16.46 -20.56 -11.74
N ASP A 249 17.19 -19.93 -12.67
CA ASP A 249 18.02 -20.63 -13.67
C ASP A 249 19.15 -21.44 -13.01
N LYS A 250 19.70 -21.00 -11.88
CA LYS A 250 20.70 -21.81 -11.14
C LYS A 250 20.09 -23.12 -10.66
N ILE A 251 18.87 -23.08 -10.09
CA ILE A 251 18.15 -24.29 -9.65
C ILE A 251 17.87 -25.19 -10.85
N LYS A 252 17.35 -24.61 -11.94
CA LYS A 252 17.07 -25.33 -13.17
C LYS A 252 18.30 -26.02 -13.72
N ASN A 253 19.45 -25.34 -13.82
CA ASN A 253 20.70 -25.91 -14.29
C ASN A 253 21.17 -27.09 -13.42
N CYS A 254 21.05 -26.97 -12.07
CA CYS A 254 21.38 -28.10 -11.19
C CYS A 254 20.50 -29.32 -11.46
N LEU A 255 19.20 -29.10 -11.76
CA LEU A 255 18.28 -30.20 -12.10
C LEU A 255 18.61 -30.84 -13.45
N GLU A 256 18.97 -30.04 -14.46
CA GLU A 256 19.31 -30.49 -15.80
C GLU A 256 20.63 -31.30 -15.80
N THR A 257 21.60 -30.92 -14.97
CA THR A 257 22.93 -31.55 -14.88
C THR A 257 23.02 -32.64 -13.80
N GLY A 258 22.03 -32.75 -12.92
CA GLY A 258 22.05 -33.65 -11.75
C GLY A 258 23.06 -33.19 -10.67
N ASP A 259 23.43 -31.91 -10.63
CA ASP A 259 24.36 -31.34 -9.65
C ASP A 259 23.70 -31.15 -8.27
N SER A 260 23.76 -32.21 -7.48
CA SER A 260 23.17 -32.23 -6.14
C SER A 260 23.97 -31.40 -5.13
N GLU A 261 25.28 -31.22 -5.34
CA GLU A 261 26.14 -30.47 -4.42
C GLU A 261 25.82 -28.98 -4.47
N THR A 262 25.85 -28.39 -5.66
CA THR A 262 25.46 -26.97 -5.86
C THR A 262 24.01 -26.72 -5.45
N LEU A 263 23.10 -27.67 -5.71
CA LEU A 263 21.69 -27.54 -5.28
C LEU A 263 21.56 -27.45 -3.75
N GLN A 264 22.31 -28.29 -3.01
CA GLN A 264 22.32 -28.21 -1.53
C GLN A 264 22.92 -26.90 -1.02
N GLU A 265 23.97 -26.37 -1.65
CA GLU A 265 24.55 -25.07 -1.32
C GLU A 265 23.51 -23.93 -1.47
N LEU A 266 22.71 -23.96 -2.55
CA LEU A 266 21.62 -22.98 -2.76
C LEU A 266 20.58 -23.06 -1.65
N PHE A 267 20.22 -24.26 -1.18
CA PHE A 267 19.27 -24.45 -0.07
C PHE A 267 19.83 -23.95 1.26
N ILE A 268 21.08 -24.25 1.56
CA ILE A 268 21.77 -23.77 2.79
C ILE A 268 21.80 -22.24 2.79
N LYS A 269 22.21 -21.63 1.65
CA LYS A 269 22.24 -20.17 1.48
C LYS A 269 20.85 -19.54 1.74
N SER A 270 19.79 -20.16 1.20
CA SER A 270 18.41 -19.70 1.39
C SER A 270 18.00 -19.77 2.87
N SER A 271 18.28 -20.90 3.55
CA SER A 271 17.95 -21.09 4.96
C SER A 271 18.65 -20.05 5.85
N LEU A 272 19.95 -19.84 5.68
CA LEU A 272 20.73 -18.84 6.42
C LEU A 272 20.24 -17.39 6.20
N ARG A 273 19.71 -17.09 5.01
CA ARG A 273 19.09 -15.78 4.75
C ARG A 273 17.74 -15.64 5.43
N ARG A 274 16.93 -16.71 5.43
CA ARG A 274 15.59 -16.72 6.03
C ARG A 274 15.63 -16.54 7.54
N GLU A 275 16.63 -17.11 8.20
CA GLU A 275 16.85 -16.99 9.65
C GLU A 275 17.11 -15.55 10.13
N LYS A 276 17.51 -14.66 9.21
CA LYS A 276 17.82 -13.24 9.50
C LYS A 276 16.63 -12.31 9.30
N LEU A 277 15.50 -12.82 8.83
CA LEU A 277 14.27 -12.06 8.57
C LEU A 277 13.28 -12.20 9.72
#